data_3e26523227323bcd1695012acca08b9c
#
_entry.id   3e26523227323bcd1695012acca08b9c
#
_cell.length_a   1.000
_cell.length_b   1.000
_cell.length_c   1.000
_cell.angle_alpha   90.00
_cell.angle_beta   90.00
_cell.angle_gamma   90.00
#
_symmetry.space_group_name_H-M   'P 1'
#
loop_
_entity.id
_entity.type
_entity.pdbx_description
1 polymer ?
#
loop_
_entity_poly.entity_id
_entity_poly.type
_entity_poly.pdbx_seq_one_letter_code
_entity_poly.pdbx_strand_id
1 'polypeptide(L)'
;MNINVSSNALFSETDRQDIQGFVTSSFGHLPNAAYLFLRFDRREAARRWLRELRPQITTARSWRRRADAPKETPKKTLNLAFSASGLRGLGLPDNCLESFPAEFVEGMAAPERSCDIGDTGDSAPSGWQFGNDKRPVDGVGLLCADSPESLELDRQLFARQLVEVGLGKIVVEEFGTRPRDDKEPFGFRDGMAQPSILGITKNGVRAGEFILGYENEYGYHPVSPLLGCDLDPAGLLPDSPNPHHRGERDFGRNGTFLVYRKLEQNVAGFWGFMRDEAKRLHDRTDPGSWFGSRRR
;
A
#
# COMPACT_ATOMS: atom_id res chain seq x y z
N MET A 1 -12.67 28.17 14.70
CA MET A 1 -12.08 28.97 13.61
C MET A 1 -12.14 28.14 12.35
N ASN A 2 -13.07 28.41 11.45
CA ASN A 2 -13.15 27.70 10.16
C ASN A 2 -12.07 28.27 9.25
N ILE A 3 -10.96 27.55 9.12
CA ILE A 3 -9.96 27.87 8.11
C ILE A 3 -10.53 27.38 6.77
N ASN A 4 -11.06 28.31 6.01
CA ASN A 4 -11.44 28.08 4.63
C ASN A 4 -10.15 27.95 3.79
N VAL A 5 -9.48 26.80 3.85
CA VAL A 5 -8.38 26.48 2.95
C VAL A 5 -9.02 26.16 1.60
N SER A 6 -8.82 27.02 0.65
CA SER A 6 -9.18 26.80 -0.75
C SER A 6 -8.64 25.41 -1.16
N SER A 7 -9.53 24.49 -1.47
CA SER A 7 -9.27 23.07 -1.74
C SER A 7 -8.36 22.78 -2.95
N ASN A 8 -7.81 23.82 -3.59
CA ASN A 8 -7.01 23.72 -4.81
C ASN A 8 -5.48 23.88 -4.60
N ALA A 9 -5.01 24.08 -3.36
CA ALA A 9 -3.63 24.55 -3.12
C ALA A 9 -2.70 23.53 -2.46
N LEU A 10 -3.18 22.38 -1.96
CA LEU A 10 -2.32 21.47 -1.20
C LEU A 10 -1.37 20.64 -2.08
N PHE A 11 -1.84 20.21 -3.26
CA PHE A 11 -1.05 19.46 -4.23
C PHE A 11 -1.01 20.24 -5.55
N SER A 12 0.19 20.57 -5.99
CA SER A 12 0.43 21.05 -7.34
C SER A 12 0.13 19.96 -8.38
N GLU A 13 0.03 20.32 -9.66
CA GLU A 13 -0.10 19.31 -10.72
C GLU A 13 1.17 18.42 -10.80
N THR A 14 2.33 18.99 -10.50
CA THR A 14 3.59 18.24 -10.42
C THR A 14 3.56 17.22 -9.29
N ASP A 15 3.10 17.60 -8.09
CA ASP A 15 2.93 16.64 -6.99
C ASP A 15 1.99 15.50 -7.39
N ARG A 16 0.86 15.82 -8.05
CA ARG A 16 -0.10 14.80 -8.50
C ARG A 16 0.46 13.86 -9.58
N GLN A 17 1.39 14.33 -10.39
CA GLN A 17 2.08 13.49 -11.37
C GLN A 17 3.18 12.64 -10.75
N ASP A 18 3.66 13.01 -9.58
CA ASP A 18 4.68 12.28 -8.83
C ASP A 18 4.07 11.27 -7.84
N ILE A 19 2.95 11.59 -7.20
CA ILE A 19 2.22 10.66 -6.32
C ILE A 19 1.64 9.53 -7.17
N GLN A 20 1.86 8.27 -6.77
CA GLN A 20 1.24 7.12 -7.42
C GLN A 20 -0.27 7.09 -7.21
N GLY A 21 -1.01 6.73 -8.25
CA GLY A 21 -2.47 6.77 -8.26
C GLY A 21 -3.14 5.90 -7.21
N PHE A 22 -2.52 4.77 -6.87
CA PHE A 22 -3.00 3.85 -5.82
C PHE A 22 -3.09 4.52 -4.43
N VAL A 23 -2.26 5.52 -4.15
CA VAL A 23 -2.29 6.28 -2.89
C VAL A 23 -3.60 7.07 -2.73
N THR A 24 -4.17 7.51 -3.84
CA THR A 24 -5.31 8.44 -3.84
C THR A 24 -6.61 7.81 -4.34
N SER A 25 -6.57 6.58 -4.86
CA SER A 25 -7.72 5.87 -5.43
C SER A 25 -7.56 4.36 -5.29
N SER A 26 -8.59 3.69 -4.81
CA SER A 26 -8.66 2.23 -4.80
C SER A 26 -8.93 1.60 -6.17
N PHE A 27 -9.14 2.41 -7.22
CA PHE A 27 -9.53 1.96 -8.56
C PHE A 27 -10.69 0.94 -8.57
N GLY A 28 -11.69 1.16 -7.73
CA GLY A 28 -12.80 0.22 -7.53
C GLY A 28 -13.61 -0.15 -8.77
N HIS A 29 -13.41 0.56 -9.89
CA HIS A 29 -13.97 0.23 -11.20
C HIS A 29 -13.12 -0.79 -11.99
N LEU A 30 -11.94 -1.18 -11.47
CA LEU A 30 -11.04 -2.19 -12.04
C LEU A 30 -11.06 -3.42 -11.13
N PRO A 31 -11.99 -4.37 -11.36
CA PRO A 31 -12.23 -5.43 -10.39
C PRO A 31 -11.18 -6.52 -10.37
N ASN A 32 -10.27 -6.56 -11.35
CA ASN A 32 -9.25 -7.59 -11.46
C ASN A 32 -7.90 -7.01 -11.12
N ALA A 33 -7.15 -7.68 -10.23
CA ALA A 33 -5.83 -7.25 -9.79
C ALA A 33 -4.81 -8.40 -9.82
N ALA A 34 -3.55 -8.07 -10.10
CA ALA A 34 -2.42 -8.96 -9.96
C ALA A 34 -1.32 -8.25 -9.16
N TYR A 35 -0.78 -8.96 -8.16
CA TYR A 35 0.36 -8.54 -7.36
C TYR A 35 1.54 -9.42 -7.78
N LEU A 36 2.54 -8.80 -8.38
CA LEU A 36 3.72 -9.47 -8.91
C LEU A 36 4.91 -9.17 -8.01
N PHE A 37 5.27 -10.11 -7.16
CA PHE A 37 6.37 -9.95 -6.19
C PHE A 37 7.69 -10.24 -6.86
N LEU A 38 8.64 -9.31 -6.74
CA LEU A 38 9.86 -9.25 -7.53
C LEU A 38 11.10 -9.49 -6.68
N ARG A 39 12.10 -10.09 -7.31
CA ARG A 39 13.48 -10.18 -6.81
C ARG A 39 14.42 -9.58 -7.83
N PHE A 40 15.37 -8.74 -7.39
CA PHE A 40 16.34 -8.07 -8.25
C PHE A 40 17.69 -8.79 -8.15
N ASP A 41 18.16 -9.31 -9.27
CA ASP A 41 19.45 -10.01 -9.32
C ASP A 41 20.59 -9.07 -9.75
N ARG A 42 20.28 -7.98 -10.48
CA ARG A 42 21.26 -7.09 -11.09
C ARG A 42 20.84 -5.62 -10.99
N ARG A 43 21.63 -4.85 -10.24
CA ARG A 43 21.37 -3.42 -9.98
C ARG A 43 21.14 -2.59 -11.24
N GLU A 44 22.05 -2.65 -12.18
CA GLU A 44 21.98 -1.82 -13.40
C GLU A 44 20.80 -2.20 -14.30
N ALA A 45 20.46 -3.48 -14.34
CA ALA A 45 19.26 -3.94 -15.03
C ALA A 45 17.99 -3.40 -14.36
N ALA A 46 17.93 -3.44 -13.03
CA ALA A 46 16.82 -2.94 -12.24
C ALA A 46 16.60 -1.42 -12.44
N ARG A 47 17.69 -0.66 -12.41
CA ARG A 47 17.63 0.80 -12.65
C ARG A 47 17.19 1.14 -14.08
N ARG A 48 17.63 0.39 -15.07
CA ARG A 48 17.20 0.58 -16.46
C ARG A 48 15.73 0.28 -16.60
N TRP A 49 15.30 -0.86 -16.11
CA TRP A 49 13.88 -1.26 -16.12
C TRP A 49 13.00 -0.20 -15.48
N LEU A 50 13.37 0.33 -14.31
CA LEU A 50 12.61 1.39 -13.64
C LEU A 50 12.48 2.65 -14.49
N ARG A 51 13.54 3.07 -15.17
CA ARG A 51 13.49 4.23 -16.07
C ARG A 51 12.53 4.01 -17.23
N GLU A 52 12.51 2.82 -17.80
CA GLU A 52 11.63 2.44 -18.91
C GLU A 52 10.17 2.28 -18.46
N LEU A 53 9.97 1.79 -17.23
CA LEU A 53 8.65 1.58 -16.67
C LEU A 53 7.99 2.86 -16.11
N ARG A 54 8.80 3.81 -15.64
CA ARG A 54 8.33 5.06 -15.01
C ARG A 54 7.20 5.76 -15.78
N PRO A 55 7.25 5.93 -17.11
CA PRO A 55 6.16 6.58 -17.87
C PRO A 55 4.83 5.80 -17.86
N GLN A 56 4.86 4.52 -17.50
CA GLN A 56 3.68 3.65 -17.45
C GLN A 56 3.01 3.64 -16.07
N ILE A 57 3.69 4.16 -15.03
CA ILE A 57 3.16 4.23 -13.67
C ILE A 57 1.93 5.13 -13.66
N THR A 58 0.84 4.61 -13.12
CA THR A 58 -0.38 5.37 -12.92
C THR A 58 -0.19 6.35 -11.77
N THR A 59 -0.47 7.62 -12.00
CA THR A 59 -0.28 8.70 -11.03
C THR A 59 -1.62 9.25 -10.53
N ALA A 60 -1.56 10.06 -9.46
CA ALA A 60 -2.70 10.71 -8.84
C ALA A 60 -3.20 11.94 -9.61
N ARG A 61 -2.76 12.12 -10.86
CA ARG A 61 -3.25 13.22 -11.70
C ARG A 61 -4.77 13.23 -11.71
N SER A 62 -5.33 14.43 -11.75
CA SER A 62 -6.79 14.57 -11.75
C SER A 62 -7.39 14.00 -13.03
N TRP A 63 -8.14 12.91 -12.91
CA TRP A 63 -9.04 12.40 -13.95
C TRP A 63 -10.29 13.28 -14.06
N ARG A 64 -10.14 14.61 -13.87
CA ARG A 64 -11.25 15.53 -13.86
C ARG A 64 -11.82 15.72 -15.26
N ARG A 65 -13.15 15.67 -15.33
CA ARG A 65 -13.96 16.25 -16.38
C ARG A 65 -13.44 17.64 -16.76
N ARG A 66 -13.11 17.86 -17.99
CA ARG A 66 -13.52 19.12 -18.66
C ARG A 66 -15.03 19.11 -18.61
N ALA A 67 -15.67 20.26 -18.34
CA ALA A 67 -17.12 20.36 -18.15
C ALA A 67 -17.95 19.68 -19.27
N ASP A 68 -17.37 19.48 -20.43
CA ASP A 68 -17.99 19.01 -21.65
C ASP A 68 -17.44 17.65 -22.16
N ALA A 69 -16.62 16.93 -21.38
CA ALA A 69 -16.07 15.63 -21.77
C ALA A 69 -16.45 14.51 -20.78
N PRO A 70 -16.64 13.26 -21.25
CA PRO A 70 -16.81 12.12 -20.35
C PRO A 70 -15.62 12.00 -19.39
N LYS A 71 -15.89 11.54 -18.16
CA LYS A 71 -14.84 11.23 -17.19
C LYS A 71 -13.99 10.09 -17.75
N GLU A 72 -12.78 10.41 -18.21
CA GLU A 72 -11.81 9.37 -18.56
C GLU A 72 -11.32 8.72 -17.27
N THR A 73 -11.74 7.50 -17.02
CA THR A 73 -11.17 6.63 -15.98
C THR A 73 -10.22 5.66 -16.64
N PRO A 74 -9.05 5.37 -16.02
CA PRO A 74 -8.14 4.40 -16.59
C PRO A 74 -8.81 3.03 -16.67
N LYS A 75 -8.64 2.31 -17.78
CA LYS A 75 -9.10 0.92 -17.94
C LYS A 75 -8.13 -0.09 -17.33
N LYS A 76 -6.93 0.36 -17.01
CA LYS A 76 -5.86 -0.39 -16.39
C LYS A 76 -4.95 0.53 -15.61
N THR A 77 -4.26 -0.02 -14.62
CA THR A 77 -3.28 0.72 -13.81
C THR A 77 -2.06 -0.13 -13.52
N LEU A 78 -0.92 0.56 -13.33
CA LEU A 78 0.31 -0.02 -12.86
C LEU A 78 0.86 0.85 -11.72
N ASN A 79 1.15 0.23 -10.59
CA ASN A 79 1.82 0.86 -9.46
C ASN A 79 2.97 -0.04 -8.96
N LEU A 80 3.95 0.56 -8.28
CA LEU A 80 5.11 -0.15 -7.75
C LEU A 80 5.34 0.20 -6.29
N ALA A 81 5.82 -0.77 -5.52
CA ALA A 81 6.40 -0.52 -4.21
C ALA A 81 7.68 -1.35 -4.05
N PHE A 82 8.54 -0.93 -3.12
CA PHE A 82 9.84 -1.55 -2.86
C PHE A 82 10.02 -1.82 -1.37
N SER A 83 10.66 -2.93 -1.05
CA SER A 83 11.15 -3.17 0.30
C SER A 83 12.47 -2.45 0.54
N ALA A 84 12.92 -2.38 1.80
CA ALA A 84 14.24 -1.85 2.12
C ALA A 84 15.36 -2.62 1.39
N SER A 85 15.27 -3.95 1.29
CA SER A 85 16.22 -4.76 0.52
C SER A 85 16.18 -4.42 -0.98
N GLY A 86 15.00 -4.15 -1.53
CA GLY A 86 14.84 -3.73 -2.91
C GLY A 86 15.47 -2.37 -3.19
N LEU A 87 15.25 -1.38 -2.32
CA LEU A 87 15.89 -0.07 -2.44
C LEU A 87 17.42 -0.17 -2.33
N ARG A 88 17.94 -0.99 -1.41
CA ARG A 88 19.38 -1.30 -1.33
C ARG A 88 19.89 -1.97 -2.60
N GLY A 89 19.16 -2.92 -3.14
CA GLY A 89 19.45 -3.58 -4.42
C GLY A 89 19.50 -2.59 -5.58
N LEU A 90 18.65 -1.59 -5.59
CA LEU A 90 18.64 -0.48 -6.54
C LEU A 90 19.80 0.51 -6.34
N GLY A 91 20.50 0.42 -5.23
CA GLY A 91 21.68 1.23 -4.91
C GLY A 91 21.36 2.49 -4.13
N LEU A 92 20.26 2.51 -3.38
CA LEU A 92 20.04 3.55 -2.38
C LEU A 92 21.12 3.40 -1.29
N PRO A 93 21.82 4.49 -0.89
CA PRO A 93 22.87 4.43 0.12
C PRO A 93 22.35 4.01 1.50
N ASP A 94 23.18 3.35 2.29
CA ASP A 94 22.78 2.85 3.61
C ASP A 94 22.38 3.98 4.56
N ASN A 95 23.04 5.12 4.55
CA ASN A 95 22.66 6.28 5.35
C ASN A 95 21.26 6.81 5.01
N CYS A 96 20.85 6.75 3.74
CA CYS A 96 19.48 7.07 3.36
C CYS A 96 18.50 5.99 3.85
N LEU A 97 18.86 4.70 3.73
CA LEU A 97 18.02 3.60 4.24
C LEU A 97 17.82 3.68 5.75
N GLU A 98 18.86 4.03 6.52
CA GLU A 98 18.80 4.20 7.97
C GLU A 98 17.90 5.37 8.41
N SER A 99 17.60 6.30 7.52
CA SER A 99 16.67 7.41 7.79
C SER A 99 15.19 7.05 7.60
N PHE A 100 14.89 5.85 7.09
CA PHE A 100 13.51 5.32 7.05
C PHE A 100 13.06 4.88 8.46
N PRO A 101 11.73 4.82 8.72
CA PRO A 101 11.21 4.19 9.94
C PRO A 101 11.75 2.77 10.13
N ALA A 102 12.07 2.40 11.37
CA ALA A 102 12.66 1.11 11.71
C ALA A 102 11.79 -0.06 11.20
N GLU A 103 10.46 0.08 11.29
CA GLU A 103 9.47 -0.88 10.82
C GLU A 103 9.64 -1.23 9.33
N PHE A 104 9.96 -0.23 8.52
CA PHE A 104 10.21 -0.43 7.09
C PHE A 104 11.56 -1.10 6.84
N VAL A 105 12.59 -0.69 7.57
CA VAL A 105 13.97 -1.21 7.39
C VAL A 105 14.07 -2.66 7.82
N GLU A 106 13.50 -2.98 8.98
CA GLU A 106 13.49 -4.33 9.57
C GLU A 106 12.56 -5.28 8.82
N GLY A 107 11.40 -4.76 8.38
CA GLY A 107 10.34 -5.53 7.76
C GLY A 107 9.54 -6.39 8.75
N MET A 108 8.36 -6.85 8.34
CA MET A 108 7.44 -7.58 9.21
C MET A 108 7.93 -8.97 9.65
N ALA A 109 8.89 -9.57 8.92
CA ALA A 109 9.44 -10.88 9.26
C ALA A 109 10.51 -10.83 10.35
N ALA A 110 10.99 -9.64 10.73
CA ALA A 110 11.93 -9.49 11.84
C ALA A 110 11.33 -10.03 13.15
N PRO A 111 12.12 -10.74 14.00
CA PRO A 111 11.58 -11.45 15.18
C PRO A 111 10.80 -10.54 16.13
N GLU A 112 11.30 -9.34 16.41
CA GLU A 112 10.62 -8.39 17.28
C GLU A 112 9.31 -7.89 16.65
N ARG A 113 9.33 -7.52 15.37
CA ARG A 113 8.14 -7.06 14.64
C ARG A 113 7.08 -8.13 14.51
N SER A 114 7.46 -9.36 14.18
CA SER A 114 6.52 -10.48 14.11
C SER A 114 5.86 -10.77 15.46
N CYS A 115 6.60 -10.64 16.57
CA CYS A 115 6.07 -10.75 17.91
C CYS A 115 5.05 -9.64 18.23
N ASP A 116 5.41 -8.38 17.94
CA ASP A 116 4.57 -7.20 18.21
C ASP A 116 3.22 -7.26 17.46
N ILE A 117 3.21 -7.77 16.23
CA ILE A 117 1.99 -7.90 15.42
C ILE A 117 1.27 -9.25 15.60
N GLY A 118 1.77 -10.13 16.48
CA GLY A 118 1.17 -11.41 16.81
C GLY A 118 1.42 -12.51 15.78
N ASP A 119 2.39 -12.37 14.89
CA ASP A 119 2.77 -13.40 13.91
C ASP A 119 3.70 -14.43 14.55
N THR A 120 3.14 -15.24 15.42
CA THR A 120 3.81 -16.29 16.21
C THR A 120 3.15 -17.64 16.00
N GLY A 121 3.78 -18.73 16.45
CA GLY A 121 3.24 -20.09 16.30
C GLY A 121 2.99 -20.45 14.84
N ASP A 122 1.77 -20.82 14.49
CA ASP A 122 1.38 -21.22 13.13
C ASP A 122 1.41 -20.04 12.14
N SER A 123 1.33 -18.80 12.63
CA SER A 123 1.42 -17.59 11.83
C SER A 123 2.84 -17.03 11.70
N ALA A 124 3.84 -17.70 12.30
CA ALA A 124 5.23 -17.23 12.31
C ALA A 124 5.80 -17.07 10.89
N PRO A 125 6.73 -16.11 10.66
CA PRO A 125 7.34 -15.84 9.36
C PRO A 125 7.99 -17.04 8.68
N SER A 126 8.47 -18.00 9.47
CA SER A 126 9.05 -19.26 8.94
C SER A 126 8.07 -20.10 8.12
N GLY A 127 6.76 -19.93 8.35
CA GLY A 127 5.67 -20.60 7.63
C GLY A 127 5.11 -19.78 6.45
N TRP A 128 5.52 -18.52 6.27
CA TRP A 128 4.98 -17.67 5.21
C TRP A 128 5.38 -18.17 3.82
N GLN A 129 4.48 -18.00 2.87
CA GLN A 129 4.70 -18.37 1.47
C GLN A 129 5.80 -17.54 0.80
N PHE A 130 5.95 -16.26 1.19
CA PHE A 130 6.96 -15.29 0.73
C PHE A 130 7.09 -14.13 1.72
N GLY A 131 8.06 -13.25 1.49
CA GLY A 131 8.33 -12.11 2.36
C GLY A 131 9.11 -12.47 3.63
N ASN A 132 9.72 -13.65 3.66
CA ASN A 132 10.62 -14.15 4.70
C ASN A 132 12.02 -14.42 4.13
N ASP A 133 12.94 -14.88 4.97
CA ASP A 133 14.35 -15.15 4.58
C ASP A 133 14.49 -16.17 3.45
N LYS A 134 13.56 -17.15 3.35
CA LYS A 134 13.59 -18.19 2.32
C LYS A 134 13.11 -17.66 0.94
N ARG A 135 12.19 -16.72 0.95
CA ARG A 135 11.60 -16.10 -0.23
C ARG A 135 11.48 -14.58 -0.04
N PRO A 136 12.63 -13.87 0.01
CA PRO A 136 12.64 -12.43 0.16
C PRO A 136 12.06 -11.75 -1.07
N VAL A 137 11.50 -10.56 -0.87
CA VAL A 137 10.85 -9.73 -1.89
C VAL A 137 11.52 -8.36 -1.92
N ASP A 138 11.94 -7.91 -3.09
CA ASP A 138 12.56 -6.60 -3.30
C ASP A 138 11.56 -5.54 -3.75
N GLY A 139 10.47 -5.95 -4.38
CA GLY A 139 9.43 -5.05 -4.82
C GLY A 139 8.16 -5.77 -5.22
N VAL A 140 7.11 -5.01 -5.43
CA VAL A 140 5.83 -5.50 -5.94
C VAL A 140 5.32 -4.59 -7.04
N GLY A 141 4.92 -5.20 -8.18
CA GLY A 141 4.10 -4.56 -9.19
C GLY A 141 2.64 -4.85 -8.93
N LEU A 142 1.81 -3.82 -8.84
CA LEU A 142 0.36 -3.92 -8.72
C LEU A 142 -0.29 -3.51 -10.03
N LEU A 143 -0.91 -4.48 -10.69
CA LEU A 143 -1.70 -4.29 -11.90
C LEU A 143 -3.18 -4.38 -11.57
N CYS A 144 -4.00 -3.45 -12.06
CA CYS A 144 -5.45 -3.58 -12.04
C CYS A 144 -6.01 -3.36 -13.43
N ALA A 145 -7.08 -4.09 -13.78
CA ALA A 145 -7.72 -4.00 -15.09
C ALA A 145 -9.25 -4.20 -15.01
N ASP A 146 -9.93 -3.71 -16.03
CA ASP A 146 -11.39 -3.81 -16.16
C ASP A 146 -11.84 -5.25 -16.52
N SER A 147 -10.97 -6.06 -17.14
CA SER A 147 -11.25 -7.45 -17.48
C SER A 147 -10.08 -8.39 -17.17
N PRO A 148 -10.35 -9.70 -16.97
CA PRO A 148 -9.28 -10.70 -16.77
C PRO A 148 -8.34 -10.79 -17.99
N GLU A 149 -8.84 -10.64 -19.21
CA GLU A 149 -8.06 -10.70 -20.43
C GLU A 149 -7.09 -9.52 -20.53
N SER A 150 -7.56 -8.32 -20.17
CA SER A 150 -6.72 -7.12 -20.11
C SER A 150 -5.63 -7.26 -19.05
N LEU A 151 -5.99 -7.80 -17.87
CA LEU A 151 -5.04 -8.06 -16.80
C LEU A 151 -3.95 -9.03 -17.23
N GLU A 152 -4.33 -10.13 -17.91
CA GLU A 152 -3.39 -11.15 -18.35
C GLU A 152 -2.41 -10.60 -19.41
N LEU A 153 -2.89 -9.78 -20.34
CA LEU A 153 -2.01 -9.10 -21.32
C LEU A 153 -1.00 -8.18 -20.63
N ASP A 154 -1.45 -7.37 -19.66
CA ASP A 154 -0.55 -6.48 -18.94
C ASP A 154 0.45 -7.24 -18.06
N ARG A 155 0.04 -8.34 -17.42
CA ARG A 155 0.92 -9.24 -16.68
C ARG A 155 2.01 -9.83 -17.59
N GLN A 156 1.64 -10.32 -18.77
CA GLN A 156 2.59 -10.87 -19.75
C GLN A 156 3.57 -9.79 -20.23
N LEU A 157 3.11 -8.59 -20.52
CA LEU A 157 3.96 -7.46 -20.90
C LEU A 157 4.95 -7.11 -19.81
N PHE A 158 4.48 -7.00 -18.57
CA PHE A 158 5.30 -6.73 -17.40
C PHE A 158 6.38 -7.82 -17.20
N ALA A 159 5.98 -9.10 -17.23
CA ALA A 159 6.90 -10.24 -17.10
C ALA A 159 7.95 -10.27 -18.23
N ARG A 160 7.54 -9.96 -19.46
CA ARG A 160 8.44 -9.89 -20.61
C ARG A 160 9.47 -8.79 -20.44
N GLN A 161 9.09 -7.60 -20.01
CA GLN A 161 10.02 -6.50 -19.75
C GLN A 161 11.07 -6.87 -18.67
N LEU A 162 10.70 -7.63 -17.64
CA LEU A 162 11.65 -8.14 -16.64
C LEU A 162 12.71 -9.05 -17.25
N VAL A 163 12.28 -9.98 -18.12
CA VAL A 163 13.18 -10.92 -18.79
C VAL A 163 14.10 -10.20 -19.77
N GLU A 164 13.57 -9.30 -20.60
CA GLU A 164 14.33 -8.57 -21.63
C GLU A 164 15.48 -7.74 -21.05
N VAL A 165 15.27 -7.12 -19.88
CA VAL A 165 16.32 -6.35 -19.21
C VAL A 165 17.22 -7.21 -18.32
N GLY A 166 16.92 -8.50 -18.14
CA GLY A 166 17.65 -9.40 -17.26
C GLY A 166 17.64 -8.94 -15.80
N LEU A 167 16.51 -8.41 -15.35
CA LEU A 167 16.35 -7.78 -14.03
C LEU A 167 16.43 -8.78 -12.89
N GLY A 168 15.79 -9.94 -13.07
CA GLY A 168 15.54 -10.90 -12.01
C GLY A 168 14.30 -11.75 -12.32
N LYS A 169 13.53 -12.07 -11.29
CA LYS A 169 12.38 -12.95 -11.43
C LYS A 169 11.16 -12.46 -10.64
N ILE A 170 9.99 -12.89 -11.09
CA ILE A 170 8.78 -12.88 -10.28
C ILE A 170 8.87 -14.07 -9.32
N VAL A 171 8.86 -13.78 -8.01
CA VAL A 171 8.96 -14.78 -6.93
C VAL A 171 7.62 -15.47 -6.72
N VAL A 172 6.55 -14.65 -6.73
CA VAL A 172 5.15 -15.08 -6.52
C VAL A 172 4.24 -14.14 -7.30
N GLU A 173 3.16 -14.69 -7.80
CA GLU A 173 2.05 -13.95 -8.39
C GLU A 173 0.80 -14.21 -7.55
N GLU A 174 0.12 -13.16 -7.12
CA GLU A 174 -1.15 -13.24 -6.41
C GLU A 174 -2.23 -12.50 -7.21
N PHE A 175 -3.39 -13.11 -7.30
CA PHE A 175 -4.51 -12.57 -8.06
C PHE A 175 -5.67 -12.26 -7.14
N GLY A 176 -6.34 -11.17 -7.41
CA GLY A 176 -7.56 -10.76 -6.72
C GLY A 176 -8.65 -10.36 -7.69
N THR A 177 -9.88 -10.73 -7.36
CA THR A 177 -11.05 -10.25 -8.10
C THR A 177 -12.06 -9.70 -7.10
N ARG A 178 -12.49 -8.46 -7.32
CA ARG A 178 -13.51 -7.84 -6.49
C ARG A 178 -14.86 -8.50 -6.76
N PRO A 179 -15.53 -9.06 -5.73
CA PRO A 179 -16.87 -9.62 -5.87
C PRO A 179 -17.89 -8.57 -6.34
N ARG A 180 -18.89 -9.00 -7.12
CA ARG A 180 -19.92 -8.10 -7.67
C ARG A 180 -20.82 -7.46 -6.61
N ASP A 181 -20.98 -8.12 -5.47
CA ASP A 181 -21.77 -7.67 -4.33
C ASP A 181 -20.96 -6.89 -3.29
N ASP A 182 -19.66 -6.65 -3.55
CA ASP A 182 -18.74 -5.95 -2.67
C ASP A 182 -18.58 -6.58 -1.28
N LYS A 183 -18.81 -7.90 -1.17
CA LYS A 183 -18.66 -8.61 0.09
C LYS A 183 -17.36 -9.37 0.15
N GLU A 184 -16.70 -9.28 1.31
CA GLU A 184 -15.57 -10.13 1.62
C GLU A 184 -16.03 -11.54 2.06
N PRO A 185 -15.11 -12.54 2.22
CA PRO A 185 -15.52 -13.95 2.45
C PRO A 185 -16.35 -14.20 3.70
N PHE A 186 -16.28 -13.38 4.75
CA PHE A 186 -17.17 -13.49 5.91
C PHE A 186 -18.59 -12.99 5.62
N GLY A 187 -18.83 -12.32 4.48
CA GLY A 187 -20.13 -11.82 4.01
C GLY A 187 -20.41 -10.36 4.34
N PHE A 188 -19.45 -9.64 4.91
CA PHE A 188 -19.58 -8.21 5.19
C PHE A 188 -19.21 -7.39 3.96
N ARG A 189 -19.87 -6.24 3.80
CA ARG A 189 -19.55 -5.31 2.72
C ARG A 189 -18.23 -4.60 3.01
N ASP A 190 -17.33 -4.64 2.03
CA ASP A 190 -16.05 -3.93 2.07
C ASP A 190 -16.16 -2.50 1.52
N GLY A 191 -15.17 -1.67 1.82
CA GLY A 191 -15.01 -0.33 1.23
C GLY A 191 -15.95 0.76 1.76
N MET A 192 -16.70 0.54 2.84
CA MET A 192 -17.64 1.53 3.38
C MET A 192 -16.96 2.69 4.12
N ALA A 193 -15.81 2.47 4.72
CA ALA A 193 -15.09 3.44 5.57
C ALA A 193 -13.69 3.74 5.01
N GLN A 194 -13.61 4.11 3.73
CA GLN A 194 -12.34 4.50 3.13
C GLN A 194 -11.92 5.90 3.61
N PRO A 195 -10.67 6.09 4.07
CA PRO A 195 -10.19 7.40 4.46
C PRO A 195 -10.11 8.32 3.24
N SER A 196 -10.32 9.60 3.50
CA SER A 196 -10.22 10.66 2.50
C SER A 196 -9.04 11.55 2.83
N ILE A 197 -8.30 11.98 1.81
CA ILE A 197 -7.14 12.85 1.94
C ILE A 197 -7.52 14.27 1.56
N LEU A 198 -7.28 15.23 2.46
CA LEU A 198 -7.49 16.65 2.20
C LEU A 198 -6.64 17.09 1.00
N GLY A 199 -7.24 17.80 0.06
CA GLY A 199 -6.60 18.20 -1.20
C GLY A 199 -6.81 17.20 -2.35
N ILE A 200 -7.16 15.94 -2.06
CA ILE A 200 -7.67 14.96 -3.03
C ILE A 200 -9.20 15.00 -3.02
N THR A 201 -9.80 14.97 -1.85
CA THR A 201 -11.24 15.13 -1.63
C THR A 201 -11.52 16.45 -0.91
N LYS A 202 -12.80 16.89 -0.92
CA LYS A 202 -13.20 18.14 -0.23
C LYS A 202 -13.07 18.05 1.29
N ASN A 203 -13.35 16.87 1.83
CA ASN A 203 -13.29 16.56 3.26
C ASN A 203 -12.33 15.38 3.42
N GLY A 204 -11.45 15.43 4.41
CA GLY A 204 -10.49 14.37 4.65
C GLY A 204 -9.54 14.75 5.77
N VAL A 205 -8.69 13.83 6.12
CA VAL A 205 -7.57 14.06 7.04
C VAL A 205 -6.41 14.72 6.29
N ARG A 206 -5.52 15.37 7.03
CA ARG A 206 -4.34 16.01 6.45
C ARG A 206 -3.48 15.02 5.66
N ALA A 207 -2.86 15.50 4.60
CA ALA A 207 -2.11 14.66 3.67
C ALA A 207 -0.97 13.89 4.34
N GLY A 208 -0.31 14.45 5.34
CA GLY A 208 0.78 13.81 6.06
C GLY A 208 0.42 12.54 6.83
N GLU A 209 -0.88 12.23 6.98
CA GLU A 209 -1.31 10.92 7.51
C GLU A 209 -1.08 9.77 6.51
N PHE A 210 -0.95 10.09 5.21
CA PHE A 210 -0.83 9.10 4.14
C PHE A 210 0.35 9.32 3.22
N ILE A 211 0.77 10.59 3.04
CA ILE A 211 1.76 10.98 2.02
C ILE A 211 2.91 11.71 2.71
N LEU A 212 4.12 11.22 2.52
CA LEU A 212 5.33 11.79 3.10
C LEU A 212 5.64 13.19 2.52
N GLY A 213 6.26 14.02 3.35
CA GLY A 213 6.62 15.40 3.00
C GLY A 213 5.50 16.41 3.22
N TYR A 214 4.38 16.03 3.86
CA TYR A 214 3.26 16.90 4.21
C TYR A 214 2.97 16.85 5.71
N GLU A 215 2.31 17.91 6.22
CA GLU A 215 1.87 17.95 7.62
C GLU A 215 0.75 16.95 7.89
N ASN A 216 0.84 16.29 9.06
CA ASN A 216 -0.21 15.42 9.61
C ASN A 216 -1.24 16.21 10.43
N GLU A 217 -2.21 15.52 11.05
CA GLU A 217 -3.26 16.15 11.87
C GLU A 217 -2.73 16.93 13.08
N TYR A 218 -1.52 16.59 13.55
CA TYR A 218 -0.87 17.27 14.66
C TYR A 218 -0.03 18.49 14.22
N GLY A 219 0.04 18.79 12.92
CA GLY A 219 0.85 19.88 12.37
C GLY A 219 2.33 19.58 12.28
N TYR A 220 2.72 18.31 12.33
CA TYR A 220 4.10 17.87 12.14
C TYR A 220 4.27 17.20 10.79
N HIS A 221 5.48 17.30 10.23
CA HIS A 221 5.88 16.45 9.12
C HIS A 221 6.32 15.08 9.67
N PRO A 222 5.66 13.98 9.29
CA PRO A 222 6.13 12.64 9.65
C PRO A 222 7.56 12.40 9.18
N VAL A 223 8.23 11.45 9.82
CA VAL A 223 9.60 11.06 9.43
C VAL A 223 9.59 10.65 7.96
N SER A 224 10.39 11.35 7.16
CA SER A 224 10.60 11.09 5.73
C SER A 224 12.06 10.70 5.53
N PRO A 225 12.36 9.72 4.67
CA PRO A 225 13.74 9.34 4.38
C PRO A 225 14.50 10.47 3.70
N LEU A 226 15.78 10.61 4.07
CA LEU A 226 16.62 11.73 3.68
C LEU A 226 17.77 11.27 2.79
N LEU A 227 18.15 12.11 1.85
CA LEU A 227 19.28 11.90 0.95
C LEU A 227 20.22 13.11 1.01
N GLY A 228 21.53 12.87 1.08
CA GLY A 228 22.52 13.94 0.98
C GLY A 228 22.40 14.69 -0.35
N CYS A 229 22.55 16.02 -0.32
CA CYS A 229 22.41 16.84 -1.53
C CYS A 229 23.49 16.54 -2.60
N ASP A 230 24.62 15.98 -2.22
CA ASP A 230 25.68 15.50 -3.11
C ASP A 230 25.24 14.32 -3.98
N LEU A 231 24.24 13.57 -3.54
CA LEU A 231 23.64 12.44 -4.26
C LEU A 231 22.48 12.85 -5.16
N ASP A 232 22.05 14.10 -5.09
CA ASP A 232 21.04 14.70 -5.97
C ASP A 232 21.61 15.96 -6.68
N PRO A 233 22.65 15.82 -7.50
CA PRO A 233 23.31 16.96 -8.14
C PRO A 233 22.39 17.70 -9.13
N ALA A 234 21.34 17.06 -9.59
CA ALA A 234 20.34 17.66 -10.48
C ALA A 234 19.24 18.44 -9.72
N GLY A 235 19.19 18.34 -8.38
CA GLY A 235 18.20 18.99 -7.54
C GLY A 235 16.76 18.54 -7.86
N LEU A 236 16.57 17.25 -8.10
CA LEU A 236 15.27 16.68 -8.45
C LEU A 236 14.36 16.53 -7.23
N LEU A 237 14.96 16.35 -6.05
CA LEU A 237 14.25 16.21 -4.80
C LEU A 237 14.14 17.55 -4.08
N PRO A 238 13.03 17.82 -3.39
CA PRO A 238 12.90 19.03 -2.58
C PRO A 238 13.80 18.96 -1.35
N ASP A 239 14.08 20.11 -0.77
CA ASP A 239 14.75 20.19 0.53
C ASP A 239 13.87 19.57 1.61
N SER A 240 14.53 19.00 2.64
CA SER A 240 13.82 18.50 3.81
C SER A 240 13.01 19.62 4.47
N PRO A 241 11.72 19.40 4.77
CA PRO A 241 10.92 20.40 5.47
C PRO A 241 11.32 20.53 6.96
N ASN A 242 12.12 19.61 7.48
CA ASN A 242 12.57 19.62 8.86
C ASN A 242 13.78 20.55 9.02
N PRO A 243 13.70 21.62 9.87
CA PRO A 243 14.82 22.56 10.09
C PRO A 243 16.11 21.91 10.62
N HIS A 244 16.01 20.75 11.27
CA HIS A 244 17.16 20.01 11.79
C HIS A 244 17.94 19.25 10.70
N HIS A 245 17.36 19.10 9.51
CA HIS A 245 17.92 18.40 8.35
C HIS A 245 18.22 19.35 7.19
N ARG A 246 18.73 20.54 7.51
CA ARG A 246 19.13 21.52 6.49
C ARG A 246 20.26 20.98 5.62
N GLY A 247 20.08 21.07 4.31
CA GLY A 247 21.05 20.57 3.32
C GLY A 247 20.88 19.10 2.97
N GLU A 248 19.82 18.46 3.48
CA GLU A 248 19.38 17.14 3.04
C GLU A 248 18.14 17.24 2.17
N ARG A 249 17.97 16.28 1.26
CA ARG A 249 16.83 16.16 0.36
C ARG A 249 15.78 15.26 0.95
N ASP A 250 14.51 15.60 0.79
CA ASP A 250 13.37 14.74 1.15
C ASP A 250 13.18 13.65 0.07
N PHE A 251 13.83 12.51 0.27
CA PHE A 251 13.70 11.36 -0.64
C PHE A 251 12.28 10.75 -0.59
N GLY A 252 11.60 10.88 0.54
CA GLY A 252 10.25 10.34 0.73
C GLY A 252 9.13 11.20 0.16
N ARG A 253 9.42 12.44 -0.24
CA ARG A 253 8.39 13.36 -0.75
C ARG A 253 7.47 12.69 -1.77
N ASN A 254 6.15 12.86 -1.59
CA ASN A 254 5.11 12.26 -2.42
C ASN A 254 5.02 10.72 -2.35
N GLY A 255 5.85 10.08 -1.51
CA GLY A 255 5.80 8.64 -1.24
C GLY A 255 4.80 8.27 -0.15
N THR A 256 4.57 6.96 -0.01
CA THR A 256 3.77 6.36 1.05
C THR A 256 4.31 4.99 1.40
N PHE A 257 3.92 4.45 2.56
CA PHE A 257 4.22 3.08 2.93
C PHE A 257 3.05 2.16 2.55
N LEU A 258 3.38 1.02 1.92
CA LEU A 258 2.44 -0.03 1.60
C LEU A 258 2.69 -1.24 2.51
N VAL A 259 1.66 -1.67 3.23
CA VAL A 259 1.67 -2.93 3.97
C VAL A 259 0.88 -3.96 3.18
N TYR A 260 1.52 -5.09 2.87
CA TYR A 260 0.87 -6.23 2.23
C TYR A 260 0.87 -7.44 3.16
N ARG A 261 -0.32 -7.98 3.45
CA ARG A 261 -0.49 -9.21 4.23
C ARG A 261 -1.45 -10.13 3.51
N LYS A 262 -1.03 -11.38 3.28
CA LYS A 262 -1.90 -12.45 2.80
C LYS A 262 -2.37 -13.27 3.99
N LEU A 263 -3.66 -13.19 4.30
CA LEU A 263 -4.27 -13.84 5.45
C LEU A 263 -5.25 -14.91 4.99
N GLU A 264 -5.20 -16.07 5.64
CA GLU A 264 -6.24 -17.09 5.52
C GLU A 264 -7.44 -16.73 6.39
N GLN A 265 -8.64 -16.84 5.82
CA GLN A 265 -9.89 -16.54 6.52
C GLN A 265 -10.63 -17.85 6.83
N ASN A 266 -10.69 -18.24 8.12
CA ASN A 266 -11.49 -19.36 8.58
C ASN A 266 -12.98 -19.00 8.66
N VAL A 267 -13.64 -18.93 7.51
CA VAL A 267 -15.06 -18.52 7.39
C VAL A 267 -15.98 -19.45 8.19
N ALA A 268 -15.75 -20.76 8.12
CA ALA A 268 -16.57 -21.74 8.84
C ALA A 268 -16.42 -21.59 10.36
N GLY A 269 -15.20 -21.41 10.85
CA GLY A 269 -14.91 -21.17 12.27
C GLY A 269 -15.53 -19.89 12.78
N PHE A 270 -15.43 -18.80 12.02
CA PHE A 270 -16.05 -17.51 12.38
C PHE A 270 -17.56 -17.63 12.57
N TRP A 271 -18.27 -18.20 11.59
CA TRP A 271 -19.73 -18.36 11.68
C TRP A 271 -20.14 -19.41 12.72
N GLY A 272 -19.30 -20.43 12.96
CA GLY A 272 -19.45 -21.36 14.07
C GLY A 272 -19.45 -20.65 15.42
N PHE A 273 -18.41 -19.86 15.67
CA PHE A 273 -18.28 -19.04 16.87
C PHE A 273 -19.48 -18.09 17.06
N MET A 274 -19.88 -17.39 16.01
CA MET A 274 -21.03 -16.45 16.07
C MET A 274 -22.33 -17.17 16.47
N ARG A 275 -22.58 -18.36 15.93
CA ARG A 275 -23.77 -19.17 16.29
C ARG A 275 -23.74 -19.65 17.74
N ASP A 276 -22.58 -20.13 18.19
CA ASP A 276 -22.43 -20.64 19.55
C ASP A 276 -22.58 -19.52 20.58
N GLU A 277 -22.01 -18.36 20.29
CA GLU A 277 -22.12 -17.18 21.14
C GLU A 277 -23.56 -16.63 21.19
N ALA A 278 -24.27 -16.63 20.06
CA ALA A 278 -25.69 -16.26 20.02
C ALA A 278 -26.54 -17.19 20.88
N LYS A 279 -26.30 -18.51 20.83
CA LYS A 279 -26.97 -19.48 21.71
C LYS A 279 -26.65 -19.21 23.17
N ARG A 280 -25.40 -19.02 23.51
CA ARG A 280 -24.94 -18.74 24.88
C ARG A 280 -25.61 -17.48 25.45
N LEU A 281 -25.74 -16.44 24.65
CA LEU A 281 -26.42 -15.19 25.05
C LEU A 281 -27.94 -15.41 25.20
N HIS A 282 -28.55 -16.15 24.29
CA HIS A 282 -29.98 -16.48 24.36
C HIS A 282 -30.31 -17.26 25.64
N ASP A 283 -29.53 -18.31 25.92
CA ASP A 283 -29.70 -19.15 27.13
C ASP A 283 -29.50 -18.34 28.43
N ARG A 284 -28.67 -17.30 28.41
CA ARG A 284 -28.45 -16.39 29.55
C ARG A 284 -29.56 -15.35 29.71
N THR A 285 -30.23 -14.97 28.64
CA THR A 285 -31.27 -13.95 28.63
C THR A 285 -32.68 -14.55 28.71
N ASP A 286 -32.83 -15.89 28.61
CA ASP A 286 -34.10 -16.56 28.79
C ASP A 286 -34.56 -16.40 30.26
N PRO A 287 -35.72 -15.76 30.51
CA PRO A 287 -36.27 -15.57 31.88
C PRO A 287 -36.47 -16.87 32.64
N GLY A 288 -36.65 -18.00 31.93
CA GLY A 288 -36.73 -19.36 32.52
C GLY A 288 -35.48 -19.80 33.27
N SER A 289 -34.28 -19.36 32.81
CA SER A 289 -33.03 -19.71 33.47
C SER A 289 -32.82 -19.00 34.82
N TRP A 290 -33.50 -17.87 35.05
CA TRP A 290 -33.43 -17.12 36.29
C TRP A 290 -34.28 -17.75 37.45
N PHE A 291 -35.32 -18.50 37.12
CA PHE A 291 -36.19 -19.12 38.09
C PHE A 291 -35.76 -20.53 38.51
N GLY A 292 -34.83 -21.17 37.75
CA GLY A 292 -34.32 -22.52 38.07
C GLY A 292 -33.31 -22.60 39.20
N SER A 293 -32.67 -21.51 39.62
CA SER A 293 -31.56 -21.53 40.62
C SER A 293 -32.00 -21.12 42.05
N ARG A 294 -33.28 -20.96 42.30
CA ARG A 294 -33.79 -20.64 43.66
C ARG A 294 -34.69 -21.71 44.24
N ARG A 295 -34.40 -22.98 44.00
CA ARG A 295 -34.97 -24.10 44.80
C ARG A 295 -33.87 -25.08 45.14
N ARG A 296 -33.12 -24.75 46.18
CA ARG A 296 -32.65 -25.69 47.24
C ARG A 296 -32.07 -24.90 48.41
#